data_a634a536d57468c959745412828cf2a2
#
_entry.id   a634a536d57468c959745412828cf2a2
#
_cell.length_a   1.000
_cell.length_b   1.000
_cell.length_c   1.000
_cell.angle_alpha   90.00
_cell.angle_beta   90.00
_cell.angle_gamma   90.00
#
_symmetry.space_group_name_H-M   'P 1'
#
loop_
_entity.id
_entity.type
_entity.pdbx_description
1 polymer ?
#
loop_
_entity_poly.entity_id
_entity_poly.type
_entity_poly.pdbx_seq_one_letter_code
_entity_poly.pdbx_strand_id
1 'polypeptide(L)'
;NSLFITVVGTLINMTITTMAAYVLSKKDLKGQRFFMFLAVFTMMFSGGIIPTYIVVKDLHLMNSLWSMILPSAINTYNLIILRNFFMDLPLELEEAALLDGCTDIGVFFRIVIPVSRSMLAAIALFIAVINWNDYYNYMMFISNKTNLQPFAWILRRMLVDQTMMN
;
A
#
# COMPACT_ATOMS: atom_id res chain seq x y z
N ASN A 1 -10.25 4.45 -15.65
CA ASN A 1 -10.00 3.39 -14.68
C ASN A 1 -8.59 3.49 -14.07
N SER A 2 -7.52 3.65 -14.88
CA SER A 2 -6.14 3.77 -14.36
C SER A 2 -5.97 4.90 -13.36
N LEU A 3 -6.48 6.10 -13.65
CA LEU A 3 -6.46 7.21 -12.70
C LEU A 3 -7.17 6.87 -11.38
N PHE A 4 -8.33 6.24 -11.45
CA PHE A 4 -9.08 5.83 -10.26
C PHE A 4 -8.27 4.82 -9.43
N ILE A 5 -7.76 3.76 -10.05
CA ILE A 5 -6.96 2.73 -9.40
C ILE A 5 -5.72 3.35 -8.76
N THR A 6 -5.01 4.21 -9.50
CA THR A 6 -3.79 4.85 -9.02
C THR A 6 -4.07 5.79 -7.86
N VAL A 7 -5.03 6.71 -7.99
CA VAL A 7 -5.31 7.71 -6.94
C VAL A 7 -5.90 7.04 -5.71
N VAL A 8 -6.98 6.27 -5.87
CA VAL A 8 -7.67 5.64 -4.74
C VAL A 8 -6.81 4.55 -4.12
N GLY A 9 -6.15 3.73 -4.92
CA GLY A 9 -5.23 2.69 -4.44
C GLY A 9 -4.05 3.28 -3.66
N THR A 10 -3.44 4.36 -4.16
CA THR A 10 -2.35 5.05 -3.46
C THR A 10 -2.81 5.67 -2.16
N LEU A 11 -3.97 6.35 -2.14
CA LEU A 11 -4.52 6.95 -0.92
C LEU A 11 -4.80 5.90 0.15
N ILE A 12 -5.45 4.79 -0.20
CA ILE A 12 -5.75 3.69 0.74
C ILE A 12 -4.45 3.08 1.26
N ASN A 13 -3.54 2.71 0.37
CA ASN A 13 -2.26 2.12 0.75
C ASN A 13 -1.45 3.05 1.66
N MET A 14 -1.30 4.33 1.28
CA MET A 14 -0.59 5.32 2.09
C MET A 14 -1.22 5.49 3.47
N THR A 15 -2.54 5.60 3.56
CA THR A 15 -3.23 5.77 4.84
C THR A 15 -2.96 4.58 5.76
N ILE A 16 -3.21 3.37 5.28
CA ILE A 16 -3.05 2.14 6.08
C ILE A 16 -1.58 1.93 6.44
N THR A 17 -0.67 2.06 5.47
CA THR A 17 0.76 1.82 5.69
C THR A 17 1.37 2.84 6.65
N THR A 18 1.02 4.13 6.51
CA THR A 18 1.55 5.20 7.39
C THR A 18 1.06 5.04 8.82
N MET A 19 -0.24 4.75 9.01
CA MET A 19 -0.80 4.52 10.35
C MET A 19 -0.17 3.27 11.01
N ALA A 20 -0.08 2.17 10.28
CA ALA A 20 0.53 0.93 10.76
C ALA A 20 2.03 1.13 11.09
N ALA A 21 2.78 1.81 10.22
CA ALA A 21 4.19 2.11 10.42
C ALA A 21 4.43 2.97 11.68
N TYR A 22 3.59 3.99 11.90
CA TYR A 22 3.68 4.84 13.09
C TYR A 22 3.40 4.06 14.37
N VAL A 23 2.33 3.28 14.42
CA VAL A 23 2.02 2.44 15.59
C VAL A 23 3.15 1.43 15.87
N LEU A 24 3.68 0.79 14.82
CA LEU A 24 4.77 -0.18 14.94
C LEU A 24 6.14 0.46 15.20
N SER A 25 6.29 1.78 15.07
CA SER A 25 7.52 2.49 15.46
C SER A 25 7.63 2.70 16.97
N LYS A 26 6.50 2.66 17.70
CA LYS A 26 6.46 2.88 19.16
C LYS A 26 7.03 1.69 19.91
N LYS A 27 8.06 1.93 20.72
CA LYS A 27 8.73 0.89 21.53
C LYS A 27 7.85 0.33 22.64
N ASP A 28 6.91 1.13 23.12
CA ASP A 28 6.01 0.78 24.25
C ASP A 28 4.82 -0.08 23.82
N LEU A 29 4.65 -0.32 22.51
CA LEU A 29 3.57 -1.15 21.99
C LEU A 29 3.76 -2.61 22.44
N LYS A 30 2.84 -3.10 23.28
CA LYS A 30 2.83 -4.50 23.68
C LYS A 30 2.63 -5.42 22.47
N GLY A 31 3.57 -6.34 22.22
CA GLY A 31 3.52 -7.24 21.09
C GLY A 31 4.12 -6.70 19.79
N GLN A 32 4.78 -5.54 19.78
CA GLN A 32 5.43 -4.96 18.60
C GLN A 32 6.31 -5.98 17.85
N ARG A 33 7.10 -6.77 18.58
CA ARG A 33 7.98 -7.80 17.99
C ARG A 33 7.19 -8.88 17.26
N PHE A 34 6.06 -9.29 17.80
CA PHE A 34 5.19 -10.29 17.18
C PHE A 34 4.58 -9.76 15.87
N PHE A 35 4.04 -8.55 15.88
CA PHE A 35 3.49 -7.93 14.66
C PHE A 35 4.57 -7.71 13.59
N MET A 36 5.76 -7.28 13.98
CA MET A 36 6.88 -7.13 13.06
C MET A 36 7.35 -8.49 12.50
N PHE A 37 7.43 -9.53 13.34
CA PHE A 37 7.74 -10.88 12.87
C PHE A 37 6.69 -11.34 11.85
N LEU A 38 5.40 -11.14 12.13
CA LEU A 38 4.32 -11.51 11.24
C LEU A 38 4.40 -10.75 9.91
N ALA A 39 4.69 -9.45 9.94
CA ALA A 39 4.89 -8.64 8.74
C ALA A 39 6.06 -9.15 7.89
N VAL A 40 7.22 -9.40 8.49
CA VAL A 40 8.39 -9.95 7.78
C VAL A 40 8.11 -11.36 7.27
N PHE A 41 7.42 -12.18 8.06
CA PHE A 41 7.03 -13.53 7.66
C PHE A 41 6.16 -13.50 6.39
N THR A 42 5.16 -12.64 6.32
CA THR A 42 4.32 -12.49 5.11
C THR A 42 5.10 -12.01 3.89
N MET A 43 6.19 -11.28 4.08
CA MET A 43 7.07 -10.86 2.98
C MET A 43 7.90 -12.04 2.44
N MET A 44 8.35 -12.94 3.32
CA MET A 44 9.16 -14.10 2.94
C MET A 44 8.31 -15.27 2.42
N PHE A 45 7.11 -15.44 2.95
CA PHE A 45 6.20 -16.54 2.62
C PHE A 45 4.96 -15.98 1.93
N SER A 46 5.06 -15.78 0.61
CA SER A 46 3.90 -15.45 -0.22
C SER A 46 3.09 -16.73 -0.48
N GLY A 47 1.80 -16.68 -0.22
CA GLY A 47 0.87 -17.76 -0.58
C GLY A 47 0.78 -18.02 -2.08
N GLY A 48 1.26 -17.10 -2.90
CA GLY A 48 1.22 -17.19 -4.34
C GLY A 48 -0.12 -16.73 -4.94
N ILE A 49 -0.26 -16.96 -6.23
CA ILE A 49 -1.37 -16.45 -7.05
C ILE A 49 -2.67 -17.17 -6.72
N ILE A 50 -2.64 -18.49 -6.56
CA ILE A 50 -3.84 -19.32 -6.40
C ILE A 50 -4.60 -18.98 -5.12
N PRO A 51 -3.97 -18.94 -3.92
CA PRO A 51 -4.62 -18.50 -2.69
C PRO A 51 -5.20 -17.09 -2.78
N THR A 52 -4.46 -16.15 -3.39
CA THR A 52 -4.95 -14.77 -3.54
C THR A 52 -6.20 -14.73 -4.43
N TYR A 53 -6.22 -15.49 -5.52
CA TYR A 53 -7.39 -15.60 -6.38
C TYR A 53 -8.62 -16.16 -5.66
N ILE A 54 -8.42 -17.22 -4.85
CA ILE A 54 -9.51 -17.84 -4.07
C ILE A 54 -10.08 -16.81 -3.08
N VAL A 55 -9.25 -16.11 -2.33
CA VAL A 55 -9.69 -15.09 -1.36
C VAL A 55 -10.47 -13.97 -2.05
N VAL A 56 -9.97 -13.44 -3.17
CA VAL A 56 -10.67 -12.38 -3.93
C VAL A 56 -12.01 -12.88 -4.46
N LYS A 57 -12.09 -14.13 -4.90
CA LYS A 57 -13.32 -14.77 -5.35
C LYS A 57 -14.32 -14.95 -4.21
N ASP A 58 -13.89 -15.48 -3.07
CA ASP A 58 -14.75 -15.74 -1.91
C ASP A 58 -15.29 -14.44 -1.30
N LEU A 59 -14.52 -13.35 -1.37
CA LEU A 59 -14.96 -12.01 -0.99
C LEU A 59 -15.88 -11.34 -2.02
N HIS A 60 -16.24 -12.03 -3.11
CA HIS A 60 -17.10 -11.51 -4.19
C HIS A 60 -16.57 -10.22 -4.85
N LEU A 61 -15.25 -10.02 -4.83
CA LEU A 61 -14.60 -8.83 -5.40
C LEU A 61 -14.26 -8.99 -6.89
N MET A 62 -14.46 -10.19 -7.48
CA MET A 62 -14.17 -10.44 -8.89
C MET A 62 -14.92 -9.48 -9.83
N ASN A 63 -14.29 -9.12 -10.94
CA ASN A 63 -14.84 -8.17 -11.93
C ASN A 63 -15.19 -6.78 -11.36
N SER A 64 -14.41 -6.32 -10.37
CA SER A 64 -14.51 -4.99 -9.75
C SER A 64 -13.14 -4.33 -9.70
N LEU A 65 -13.09 -2.98 -9.73
CA LEU A 65 -11.83 -2.25 -9.52
C LEU A 65 -11.25 -2.48 -8.11
N TRP A 66 -12.08 -2.84 -7.14
CA TRP A 66 -11.66 -3.17 -5.79
C TRP A 66 -10.80 -4.43 -5.71
N SER A 67 -10.96 -5.38 -6.65
CA SER A 67 -10.09 -6.55 -6.73
C SER A 67 -8.63 -6.22 -7.08
N MET A 68 -8.39 -5.06 -7.69
CA MET A 68 -7.03 -4.57 -7.97
C MET A 68 -6.44 -3.78 -6.79
N ILE A 69 -7.29 -3.09 -6.02
CA ILE A 69 -6.86 -2.17 -4.95
C ILE A 69 -6.64 -2.92 -3.62
N LEU A 70 -7.60 -3.74 -3.21
CA LEU A 70 -7.60 -4.33 -1.87
C LEU A 70 -6.46 -5.35 -1.62
N PRO A 71 -6.13 -6.26 -2.55
CA PRO A 71 -5.03 -7.19 -2.34
C PRO A 71 -3.66 -6.52 -2.18
N SER A 72 -3.49 -5.32 -2.77
CA SER A 72 -2.29 -4.51 -2.70
C SER A 72 -2.37 -3.35 -1.70
N ALA A 73 -3.41 -3.31 -0.84
CA ALA A 73 -3.65 -2.20 0.08
C ALA A 73 -2.56 -1.99 1.14
N ILE A 74 -1.75 -3.00 1.42
CA ILE A 74 -0.56 -2.92 2.27
C ILE A 74 0.62 -3.55 1.53
N ASN A 75 1.76 -2.83 1.54
CA ASN A 75 3.04 -3.36 1.12
C ASN A 75 4.00 -3.38 2.31
N THR A 76 4.40 -4.58 2.72
CA THR A 76 5.25 -4.79 3.91
C THR A 76 6.61 -4.11 3.77
N TYR A 77 7.18 -4.05 2.57
CA TYR A 77 8.44 -3.35 2.31
C TYR A 77 8.33 -1.86 2.64
N ASN A 78 7.30 -1.19 2.11
CA ASN A 78 7.03 0.22 2.37
C ASN A 78 6.72 0.48 3.85
N LEU A 79 6.00 -0.44 4.50
CA LEU A 79 5.70 -0.38 5.93
C LEU A 79 6.99 -0.39 6.77
N ILE A 80 7.93 -1.29 6.47
CA ILE A 80 9.22 -1.38 7.19
C ILE A 80 10.06 -0.12 7.00
N ILE A 81 10.11 0.41 5.77
CA ILE A 81 10.84 1.65 5.48
C ILE A 81 10.26 2.82 6.28
N LEU A 82 8.94 3.03 6.21
CA LEU A 82 8.27 4.11 6.95
C LEU A 82 8.42 3.95 8.46
N ARG A 83 8.29 2.72 8.96
CA ARG A 83 8.49 2.44 10.39
C ARG A 83 9.90 2.82 10.84
N ASN A 84 10.93 2.42 10.11
CA ASN A 84 12.31 2.74 10.47
C ASN A 84 12.53 4.26 10.42
N PHE A 85 12.01 4.94 9.41
CA PHE A 85 12.06 6.40 9.36
C PHE A 85 11.37 7.07 10.57
N PHE A 86 10.20 6.57 11.00
CA PHE A 86 9.54 7.11 12.19
C PHE A 86 10.29 6.81 13.50
N MET A 87 11.04 5.71 13.56
CA MET A 87 11.91 5.41 14.70
C MET A 87 13.12 6.35 14.82
N ASP A 88 13.56 6.91 13.68
CA ASP A 88 14.69 7.83 13.63
C ASP A 88 14.27 9.29 13.93
N LEU A 89 12.97 9.57 14.07
CA LEU A 89 12.51 10.90 14.47
C LEU A 89 12.89 11.19 15.93
N PRO A 90 13.33 12.42 16.24
CA PRO A 90 13.64 12.82 17.62
C PRO A 90 12.41 12.67 18.52
N LEU A 91 12.58 11.92 19.62
CA LEU A 91 11.49 11.69 20.60
C LEU A 91 11.06 13.00 21.28
N GLU A 92 11.97 13.96 21.41
CA GLU A 92 11.73 15.26 22.02
C GLU A 92 10.59 16.03 21.33
N LEU A 93 10.39 15.83 20.02
CA LEU A 93 9.29 16.47 19.29
C LEU A 93 7.92 15.93 19.72
N GLU A 94 7.84 14.65 19.98
CA GLU A 94 6.60 14.02 20.43
C GLU A 94 6.34 14.32 21.91
N GLU A 95 7.38 14.24 22.76
CA GLU A 95 7.28 14.55 24.19
C GLU A 95 6.86 15.99 24.42
N ALA A 96 7.46 16.95 23.72
CA ALA A 96 7.07 18.36 23.80
C ALA A 96 5.58 18.55 23.46
N ALA A 97 5.10 17.91 22.40
CA ALA A 97 3.69 18.03 22.03
C ALA A 97 2.74 17.39 23.04
N LEU A 98 3.13 16.27 23.66
CA LEU A 98 2.34 15.65 24.72
C LEU A 98 2.27 16.53 25.97
N LEU A 99 3.39 17.22 26.32
CA LEU A 99 3.43 18.19 27.41
C LEU A 99 2.53 19.40 27.12
N ASP A 100 2.42 19.81 25.85
CA ASP A 100 1.51 20.88 25.39
C ASP A 100 0.03 20.42 25.34
N GLY A 101 -0.28 19.19 25.80
CA GLY A 101 -1.64 18.66 25.88
C GLY A 101 -2.18 18.03 24.58
N CYS A 102 -1.31 17.76 23.59
CA CYS A 102 -1.71 17.00 22.43
C CYS A 102 -2.00 15.53 22.78
N THR A 103 -2.99 14.93 22.12
CA THR A 103 -3.22 13.48 22.17
C THR A 103 -2.27 12.78 21.19
N ASP A 104 -2.03 11.46 21.33
CA ASP A 104 -1.20 10.68 20.41
C ASP A 104 -1.64 10.82 18.94
N ILE A 105 -2.95 10.87 18.69
CA ILE A 105 -3.51 11.12 17.36
C ILE A 105 -3.17 12.54 16.90
N GLY A 106 -3.22 13.51 17.80
CA GLY A 106 -2.82 14.90 17.52
C GLY A 106 -1.34 15.02 17.15
N VAL A 107 -0.47 14.33 17.87
CA VAL A 107 0.98 14.25 17.57
C VAL A 107 1.18 13.67 16.17
N PHE A 108 0.51 12.57 15.84
CA PHE A 108 0.61 11.95 14.53
C PHE A 108 0.27 12.93 13.38
N PHE A 109 -0.90 13.57 13.44
CA PHE A 109 -1.35 14.43 12.33
C PHE A 109 -0.67 15.81 12.30
N ARG A 110 -0.32 16.40 13.45
CA ARG A 110 0.21 17.77 13.53
C ARG A 110 1.73 17.84 13.49
N ILE A 111 2.43 16.76 13.87
CA ILE A 111 3.89 16.74 13.98
C ILE A 111 4.48 15.70 13.05
N VAL A 112 4.16 14.43 13.24
CA VAL A 112 4.80 13.32 12.52
C VAL A 112 4.56 13.40 11.01
N ILE A 113 3.31 13.56 10.57
CA ILE A 113 3.00 13.68 9.14
C ILE A 113 3.67 14.90 8.49
N PRO A 114 3.58 16.13 9.05
CA PRO A 114 4.24 17.29 8.45
C PRO A 114 5.77 17.20 8.39
N VAL A 115 6.42 16.66 9.42
CA VAL A 115 7.87 16.46 9.44
C VAL A 115 8.31 15.42 8.42
N SER A 116 7.48 14.42 8.18
CA SER A 116 7.77 13.29 7.28
C SER A 116 7.31 13.51 5.83
N ARG A 117 6.91 14.72 5.43
CA ARG A 117 6.32 15.00 4.10
C ARG A 117 7.16 14.49 2.94
N SER A 118 8.47 14.70 2.97
CA SER A 118 9.39 14.27 1.91
C SER A 118 9.41 12.76 1.76
N MET A 119 9.49 12.04 2.86
CA MET A 119 9.48 10.57 2.87
C MET A 119 8.12 10.01 2.43
N LEU A 120 7.03 10.58 2.94
CA LEU A 120 5.68 10.19 2.55
C LEU A 120 5.43 10.43 1.05
N ALA A 121 5.91 11.56 0.51
CA ALA A 121 5.80 11.86 -0.92
C ALA A 121 6.59 10.86 -1.78
N ALA A 122 7.79 10.46 -1.36
CA ALA A 122 8.58 9.46 -2.06
C ALA A 122 7.89 8.08 -2.09
N ILE A 123 7.39 7.62 -0.95
CA ILE A 123 6.65 6.35 -0.87
C ILE A 123 5.34 6.42 -1.66
N ALA A 124 4.61 7.53 -1.60
CA ALA A 124 3.39 7.73 -2.39
C ALA A 124 3.67 7.63 -3.90
N LEU A 125 4.80 8.21 -4.36
CA LEU A 125 5.21 8.10 -5.76
C LEU A 125 5.50 6.65 -6.15
N PHE A 126 6.23 5.89 -5.34
CA PHE A 126 6.49 4.48 -5.62
C PHE A 126 5.19 3.67 -5.72
N ILE A 127 4.27 3.85 -4.77
CA ILE A 127 2.98 3.17 -4.78
C ILE A 127 2.16 3.58 -6.02
N ALA A 128 2.13 4.87 -6.35
CA ALA A 128 1.40 5.37 -7.52
C ALA A 128 1.94 4.77 -8.83
N VAL A 129 3.25 4.67 -8.99
CA VAL A 129 3.88 4.05 -10.17
C VAL A 129 3.56 2.56 -10.26
N ILE A 130 3.56 1.83 -9.13
CA ILE A 130 3.18 0.42 -9.09
C ILE A 130 1.72 0.26 -9.52
N ASN A 131 0.80 1.02 -8.94
CA ASN A 131 -0.62 0.96 -9.26
C ASN A 131 -0.93 1.36 -10.71
N TRP A 132 -0.19 2.34 -11.25
CA TRP A 132 -0.34 2.77 -12.64
C TRP A 132 0.04 1.69 -13.63
N ASN A 133 1.09 0.92 -13.35
CA ASN A 133 1.62 -0.13 -14.22
C ASN A 133 0.99 -1.50 -13.96
N ASP A 134 0.04 -1.61 -13.05
CA ASP A 134 -0.57 -2.89 -12.68
C ASP A 134 -1.56 -3.36 -13.77
N TYR A 135 -1.07 -4.19 -14.68
CA TYR A 135 -1.88 -4.93 -15.65
C TYR A 135 -2.18 -6.37 -15.19
N TYR A 136 -1.35 -6.89 -14.26
CA TYR A 136 -1.39 -8.28 -13.88
C TYR A 136 -2.62 -8.62 -13.05
N ASN A 137 -2.94 -7.80 -12.04
CA ASN A 137 -4.15 -7.98 -11.24
C ASN A 137 -5.42 -7.81 -12.08
N TYR A 138 -5.40 -6.92 -13.09
CA TYR A 138 -6.50 -6.82 -14.05
C TYR A 138 -6.71 -8.14 -14.78
N MET A 139 -5.66 -8.72 -15.35
CA MET A 139 -5.73 -9.99 -16.08
C MET A 139 -6.23 -11.14 -15.21
N MET A 140 -5.87 -11.14 -13.93
CA MET A 140 -6.24 -12.19 -12.98
C MET A 140 -7.70 -12.09 -12.50
N PHE A 141 -8.15 -10.87 -12.16
CA PHE A 141 -9.39 -10.70 -11.43
C PHE A 141 -10.55 -10.14 -12.27
N ILE A 142 -10.26 -9.59 -13.45
CA ILE A 142 -11.27 -8.95 -14.33
C ILE A 142 -11.24 -9.63 -15.70
N SER A 143 -11.94 -10.74 -15.84
CA SER A 143 -11.95 -11.52 -17.08
C SER A 143 -13.03 -11.09 -18.11
N ASN A 144 -14.15 -10.51 -17.66
CA ASN A 144 -15.34 -10.33 -18.52
C ASN A 144 -15.80 -8.88 -18.70
N LYS A 145 -15.11 -7.87 -18.16
CA LYS A 145 -15.54 -6.47 -18.26
C LYS A 145 -14.50 -5.61 -19.01
N THR A 146 -14.70 -5.47 -20.30
CA THR A 146 -13.87 -4.60 -21.17
C THR A 146 -13.92 -3.12 -20.74
N ASN A 147 -14.99 -2.68 -20.09
CA ASN A 147 -15.15 -1.30 -19.61
C ASN A 147 -14.22 -0.93 -18.43
N LEU A 148 -13.63 -1.93 -17.76
CA LEU A 148 -12.76 -1.72 -16.61
C LEU A 148 -11.27 -1.77 -16.94
N GLN A 149 -10.90 -1.86 -18.22
CA GLN A 149 -9.51 -1.99 -18.65
C GLN A 149 -8.66 -0.82 -18.20
N PRO A 150 -7.51 -1.07 -17.51
CA PRO A 150 -6.51 -0.07 -17.22
C PRO A 150 -5.64 0.20 -18.45
N PHE A 151 -5.03 1.36 -18.50
CA PHE A 151 -4.16 1.77 -19.61
C PHE A 151 -2.99 0.79 -19.83
N ALA A 152 -2.36 0.33 -18.75
CA ALA A 152 -1.26 -0.62 -18.80
C ALA A 152 -1.62 -1.94 -19.52
N TRP A 153 -2.86 -2.42 -19.32
CA TRP A 153 -3.36 -3.61 -20.03
C TRP A 153 -3.54 -3.36 -21.52
N ILE A 154 -4.15 -2.24 -21.88
CA ILE A 154 -4.38 -1.86 -23.29
C ILE A 154 -3.05 -1.76 -24.03
N LEU A 155 -2.06 -1.10 -23.41
CA LEU A 155 -0.75 -0.91 -24.01
C LEU A 155 -0.03 -2.25 -24.19
N ARG A 156 -0.06 -3.12 -23.20
CA ARG A 156 0.49 -4.48 -23.32
C ARG A 156 -0.15 -5.27 -24.43
N ARG A 157 -1.49 -5.24 -24.54
CA ARG A 157 -2.21 -5.95 -25.59
C ARG A 157 -1.79 -5.49 -26.98
N MET A 158 -1.68 -4.18 -27.20
CA MET A 158 -1.21 -3.63 -28.47
C MET A 158 0.20 -4.11 -28.84
N LEU A 159 1.11 -4.15 -27.87
CA LEU A 159 2.49 -4.62 -28.08
C LEU A 159 2.53 -6.11 -28.43
N VAL A 160 1.75 -6.94 -27.76
CA VAL A 160 1.68 -8.39 -28.01
C VAL A 160 1.07 -8.66 -29.39
N ASP A 161 -0.04 -7.98 -29.73
CA ASP A 161 -0.70 -8.15 -31.03
C ASP A 161 0.23 -7.75 -32.18
N GLN A 162 1.06 -6.71 -32.02
CA GLN A 162 2.09 -6.35 -33.03
C GLN A 162 3.19 -7.40 -33.16
N THR A 163 3.60 -8.03 -32.07
CA THR A 163 4.68 -9.05 -32.09
C THR A 163 4.21 -10.35 -32.75
N MET A 164 2.90 -10.62 -32.73
CA MET A 164 2.33 -11.82 -33.38
C MET A 164 2.07 -11.63 -34.88
N MET A 165 2.08 -10.39 -35.39
CA MET A 165 1.89 -10.07 -36.81
C MET A 165 3.18 -9.98 -37.61
N ASN A 166 4.34 -9.97 -36.96
CA ASN A 166 5.68 -10.01 -37.57
C ASN A 166 6.32 -11.40 -37.42
#